data_e4ca7d4c0a9a4461fc30a4736b1fb5b2
#
_entry.id   e4ca7d4c0a9a4461fc30a4736b1fb5b2
#
_cell.length_a   1.000
_cell.length_b   1.000
_cell.length_c   1.000
_cell.angle_alpha   90.00
_cell.angle_beta   90.00
_cell.angle_gamma   90.00
#
_symmetry.space_group_name_H-M   'P 1'
#
loop_
_entity.id
_entity.type
_entity.pdbx_description
1 polymer ?
#
loop_
_entity_poly.entity_id
_entity_poly.type
_entity_poly.pdbx_seq_one_letter_code
_entity_poly.pdbx_strand_id
1 'polypeptide(L)'
;MKNLITIFLVVATVYACNNNKDPDKETTIEIKDESPAQRDSTLITDSSWGLITKTTDIDALKKIYGRDNVKDESICGPECADTLDVTILFRDTPKQIIVYWEDSAYHKRVMMAEAAIDGSPYHTADGIKVGSTLADLLKVNGKRIVFNGFGWDYGGIVTSFSDGKLGNSSLNIHLDLLEHTDQNQLYGDRELHTDMPLVKQNLEKIVISTITKAFLNR
;
A
#
# COMPACT_ATOMS: atom_id res chain seq x y z
N MET A 1 32.10 44.25 47.51
CA MET A 1 32.22 43.66 48.85
C MET A 1 31.79 42.20 48.75
N LYS A 2 32.77 41.29 48.90
CA LYS A 2 32.78 40.07 49.73
C LYS A 2 31.73 39.02 49.35
N ASN A 3 31.97 37.74 49.18
CA ASN A 3 33.10 36.78 49.28
C ASN A 3 32.60 35.49 48.60
N LEU A 4 33.36 34.96 47.80
CA LEU A 4 34.08 33.65 47.70
C LEU A 4 33.76 32.64 48.83
N ILE A 5 33.25 31.47 48.52
CA ILE A 5 33.67 30.21 49.17
C ILE A 5 33.55 29.06 48.14
N THR A 6 34.72 28.52 47.83
CA THR A 6 34.97 27.26 47.09
C THR A 6 34.90 26.11 48.07
N ILE A 7 34.22 25.04 47.76
CA ILE A 7 34.39 23.76 48.45
C ILE A 7 34.63 22.68 47.41
N PHE A 8 35.87 22.18 47.39
CA PHE A 8 36.31 20.94 46.77
C PHE A 8 35.85 19.77 47.65
N LEU A 9 35.23 18.76 47.10
CA LEU A 9 35.19 17.46 47.75
C LEU A 9 35.64 16.39 46.75
N VAL A 10 36.79 15.86 47.02
CA VAL A 10 37.39 14.66 46.40
C VAL A 10 36.81 13.47 47.14
N VAL A 11 36.22 12.51 46.46
CA VAL A 11 36.05 11.16 47.00
C VAL A 11 36.38 10.10 45.97
N ALA A 12 37.16 9.18 46.44
CA ALA A 12 37.94 8.16 45.86
C ALA A 12 37.16 7.09 45.08
N THR A 13 37.85 6.58 44.08
CA THR A 13 37.61 5.34 43.33
C THR A 13 37.62 4.12 44.23
N VAL A 14 36.62 3.23 44.02
CA VAL A 14 36.73 1.84 44.38
C VAL A 14 36.43 0.99 43.15
N TYR A 15 37.45 0.34 42.66
CA TYR A 15 37.33 -0.77 41.68
C TYR A 15 36.79 -1.98 42.40
N ALA A 16 35.68 -2.52 41.90
CA ALA A 16 35.31 -3.91 42.20
C ALA A 16 34.95 -4.56 40.86
N CYS A 17 35.84 -5.45 40.40
CA CYS A 17 35.54 -6.42 39.37
C CYS A 17 34.54 -7.46 39.92
N ASN A 18 33.41 -7.62 39.24
CA ASN A 18 32.65 -8.85 39.40
C ASN A 18 32.20 -9.34 38.02
N ASN A 19 32.79 -10.45 37.60
CA ASN A 19 32.41 -11.22 36.44
C ASN A 19 31.13 -12.00 36.80
N ASN A 20 29.99 -11.61 36.23
CA ASN A 20 28.88 -12.54 36.06
C ASN A 20 28.34 -12.37 34.62
N LYS A 21 28.49 -13.44 33.86
CA LYS A 21 27.83 -13.67 32.58
C LYS A 21 26.35 -13.88 32.88
N ASP A 22 25.49 -12.94 32.45
CA ASP A 22 24.07 -13.20 32.24
C ASP A 22 23.86 -13.50 30.77
N PRO A 23 23.29 -14.67 30.42
CA PRO A 23 22.70 -14.92 29.12
C PRO A 23 21.29 -14.35 29.09
N ASP A 24 20.88 -13.83 27.94
CA ASP A 24 19.55 -13.30 27.60
C ASP A 24 19.36 -11.79 27.77
N LYS A 25 20.02 -11.03 26.91
CA LYS A 25 19.48 -9.76 26.44
C LYS A 25 18.59 -10.03 25.21
N GLU A 26 17.35 -10.34 25.48
CA GLU A 26 16.27 -10.20 24.52
C GLU A 26 16.25 -8.73 24.07
N THR A 27 16.67 -8.47 22.85
CA THR A 27 16.56 -7.13 22.24
C THR A 27 15.09 -6.91 21.92
N THR A 28 14.37 -6.37 22.90
CA THR A 28 13.02 -5.86 22.65
C THR A 28 13.15 -4.73 21.63
N ILE A 29 12.79 -5.00 20.39
CA ILE A 29 12.61 -3.98 19.38
C ILE A 29 11.37 -3.22 19.83
N GLU A 30 11.54 -2.07 20.45
CA GLU A 30 10.45 -1.11 20.64
C GLU A 30 9.96 -0.68 19.24
N ILE A 31 8.87 -1.30 18.80
CA ILE A 31 8.09 -0.76 17.69
C ILE A 31 7.49 0.53 18.22
N LYS A 32 8.09 1.67 17.86
CA LYS A 32 7.46 2.98 18.07
C LYS A 32 6.16 2.97 17.27
N ASP A 33 5.06 2.78 17.99
CA ASP A 33 3.72 2.97 17.45
C ASP A 33 3.56 4.48 17.20
N GLU A 34 3.79 4.93 15.97
CA GLU A 34 3.61 6.32 15.59
C GLU A 34 2.15 6.71 15.84
N SER A 35 1.95 7.77 16.62
CA SER A 35 0.62 8.36 16.84
C SER A 35 -0.09 8.57 15.49
N PRO A 36 -1.41 8.29 15.38
CA PRO A 36 -2.19 8.49 14.14
C PRO A 36 -2.05 9.87 13.50
N ALA A 37 -1.71 10.90 14.30
CA ALA A 37 -1.49 12.27 13.83
C ALA A 37 -0.15 12.47 13.06
N GLN A 38 0.77 11.48 13.08
CA GLN A 38 2.08 11.54 12.41
C GLN A 38 2.17 10.61 11.19
N ARG A 39 1.13 9.79 10.93
CA ARG A 39 1.14 8.90 9.76
C ARG A 39 0.84 9.71 8.50
N ASP A 40 1.62 9.45 7.44
CA ASP A 40 1.33 9.97 6.11
C ASP A 40 0.01 9.37 5.62
N SER A 41 -0.99 10.23 5.42
CA SER A 41 -2.33 9.82 5.01
C SER A 41 -2.41 9.30 3.57
N THR A 42 -1.32 9.42 2.81
CA THR A 42 -1.24 8.98 1.40
C THR A 42 -0.33 7.77 1.19
N LEU A 43 0.41 7.36 2.22
CA LEU A 43 1.37 6.26 2.12
C LEU A 43 0.68 4.89 2.22
N ILE A 44 0.92 4.02 1.25
CA ILE A 44 0.51 2.61 1.27
C ILE A 44 1.67 1.80 1.82
N THR A 45 1.41 1.05 2.92
CA THR A 45 2.39 0.18 3.58
C THR A 45 1.89 -1.26 3.62
N ASP A 46 2.67 -2.18 4.19
CA ASP A 46 2.23 -3.56 4.41
C ASP A 46 1.02 -3.68 5.36
N SER A 47 0.85 -2.73 6.29
CA SER A 47 -0.19 -2.78 7.32
C SER A 47 -1.29 -1.74 7.17
N SER A 48 -1.12 -0.74 6.28
CA SER A 48 -2.06 0.37 6.17
C SER A 48 -2.18 0.91 4.75
N TRP A 49 -3.30 1.58 4.50
CA TRP A 49 -3.51 2.51 3.40
C TRP A 49 -3.75 3.88 4.02
N GLY A 50 -2.70 4.71 4.05
CA GLY A 50 -2.74 5.94 4.83
C GLY A 50 -3.12 5.67 6.28
N LEU A 51 -4.26 6.22 6.70
CA LEU A 51 -4.80 6.04 8.06
C LEU A 51 -5.71 4.80 8.21
N ILE A 52 -6.00 4.08 7.12
CA ILE A 52 -6.84 2.88 7.12
C ILE A 52 -5.97 1.67 7.46
N THR A 53 -6.41 0.87 8.41
CA THR A 53 -5.83 -0.42 8.80
C THR A 53 -6.89 -1.51 8.70
N LYS A 54 -6.50 -2.76 8.86
CA LYS A 54 -7.43 -3.90 8.87
C LYS A 54 -8.56 -3.74 9.89
N THR A 55 -8.27 -3.15 11.04
CA THR A 55 -9.22 -2.99 12.16
C THR A 55 -9.98 -1.66 12.14
N THR A 56 -9.81 -0.86 11.09
CA THR A 56 -10.58 0.38 10.93
C THR A 56 -12.01 0.04 10.58
N ASP A 57 -12.97 0.43 11.42
CA ASP A 57 -14.40 0.25 11.17
C ASP A 57 -15.04 1.50 10.54
N ILE A 58 -16.30 1.42 10.18
CA ILE A 58 -17.03 2.50 9.53
C ILE A 58 -17.11 3.77 10.38
N ASP A 59 -17.22 3.64 11.71
CA ASP A 59 -17.27 4.79 12.61
C ASP A 59 -15.92 5.49 12.71
N ALA A 60 -14.83 4.72 12.69
CA ALA A 60 -13.46 5.25 12.61
C ALA A 60 -13.23 5.97 11.28
N LEU A 61 -13.68 5.43 10.14
CA LEU A 61 -13.62 6.11 8.84
C LEU A 61 -14.35 7.46 8.89
N LYS A 62 -15.59 7.48 9.40
CA LYS A 62 -16.38 8.72 9.56
C LYS A 62 -15.72 9.75 10.48
N LYS A 63 -15.00 9.28 11.50
CA LYS A 63 -14.26 10.15 12.41
C LYS A 63 -12.98 10.71 11.78
N ILE A 64 -12.25 9.89 11.02
CA ILE A 64 -10.97 10.27 10.38
C ILE A 64 -11.20 11.20 9.19
N TYR A 65 -12.13 10.87 8.31
CA TYR A 65 -12.31 11.53 7.01
C TYR A 65 -13.50 12.50 6.97
N GLY A 66 -14.34 12.51 8.01
CA GLY A 66 -15.56 13.30 8.05
C GLY A 66 -16.76 12.56 7.42
N ARG A 67 -17.93 12.68 8.04
CA ARG A 67 -19.16 11.94 7.62
C ARG A 67 -19.58 12.23 6.18
N ASP A 68 -19.35 13.45 5.71
CA ASP A 68 -19.77 13.88 4.37
C ASP A 68 -18.92 13.24 3.26
N ASN A 69 -17.68 12.84 3.57
CA ASN A 69 -16.75 12.19 2.65
C ASN A 69 -16.84 10.66 2.69
N VAL A 70 -17.71 10.07 3.51
CA VAL A 70 -17.82 8.61 3.70
C VAL A 70 -19.22 8.18 3.30
N LYS A 71 -19.36 7.41 2.22
CA LYS A 71 -20.64 6.94 1.68
C LYS A 71 -20.64 5.44 1.52
N ASP A 72 -21.67 4.78 2.06
CA ASP A 72 -21.92 3.37 1.83
C ASP A 72 -22.69 3.22 0.52
N GLU A 73 -22.25 2.33 -0.35
CA GLU A 73 -22.79 2.10 -1.69
C GLU A 73 -22.73 0.63 -2.07
N SER A 74 -23.60 0.23 -3.00
CA SER A 74 -23.52 -1.06 -3.66
C SER A 74 -22.98 -0.86 -5.08
N ILE A 75 -21.90 -1.54 -5.41
CA ILE A 75 -21.28 -1.52 -6.74
C ILE A 75 -21.45 -2.87 -7.42
N CYS A 76 -21.33 -2.89 -8.75
CA CYS A 76 -21.27 -4.13 -9.52
C CYS A 76 -20.05 -4.95 -9.10
N GLY A 77 -20.27 -6.22 -8.77
CA GLY A 77 -19.20 -7.20 -8.67
C GLY A 77 -18.66 -7.61 -10.05
N PRO A 78 -17.74 -8.60 -10.12
CA PRO A 78 -17.24 -9.10 -11.38
C PRO A 78 -18.38 -9.49 -12.34
N GLU A 79 -18.27 -9.07 -13.60
CA GLU A 79 -19.28 -9.33 -14.65
C GLU A 79 -20.72 -8.87 -14.29
N CYS A 80 -20.85 -8.02 -13.26
CA CYS A 80 -22.14 -7.63 -12.68
C CYS A 80 -23.05 -8.81 -12.27
N ALA A 81 -22.46 -9.96 -11.99
CA ALA A 81 -23.19 -11.13 -11.51
C ALA A 81 -23.74 -10.92 -10.10
N ASP A 82 -23.02 -10.17 -9.27
CA ASP A 82 -23.35 -9.83 -7.90
C ASP A 82 -23.19 -8.32 -7.65
N THR A 83 -23.76 -7.85 -6.52
CA THR A 83 -23.47 -6.52 -5.97
C THR A 83 -22.59 -6.66 -4.74
N LEU A 84 -21.62 -5.76 -4.65
CA LEU A 84 -20.71 -5.65 -3.50
C LEU A 84 -21.04 -4.39 -2.71
N ASP A 85 -21.33 -4.55 -1.42
CA ASP A 85 -21.48 -3.42 -0.52
C ASP A 85 -20.11 -2.93 -0.08
N VAL A 86 -19.84 -1.67 -0.39
CA VAL A 86 -18.56 -1.01 -0.15
C VAL A 86 -18.77 0.33 0.53
N THR A 87 -17.70 0.91 1.05
CA THR A 87 -17.69 2.30 1.49
C THR A 87 -16.76 3.11 0.59
N ILE A 88 -17.27 4.18 -0.02
CA ILE A 88 -16.51 5.08 -0.88
C ILE A 88 -16.13 6.33 -0.09
N LEU A 89 -14.83 6.60 -0.03
CA LEU A 89 -14.28 7.83 0.54
C LEU A 89 -14.00 8.82 -0.57
N PHE A 90 -14.31 10.11 -0.37
CA PHE A 90 -14.02 11.22 -1.30
C PHE A 90 -14.47 10.93 -2.74
N ARG A 91 -15.69 10.43 -2.90
CA ARG A 91 -16.26 10.02 -4.18
C ARG A 91 -16.00 11.04 -5.30
N ASP A 92 -15.68 10.53 -6.50
CA ASP A 92 -15.46 11.28 -7.74
C ASP A 92 -14.33 12.34 -7.63
N THR A 93 -13.37 12.11 -6.74
CA THR A 93 -12.17 12.93 -6.62
C THR A 93 -10.90 12.10 -6.76
N PRO A 94 -9.73 12.70 -7.05
CA PRO A 94 -8.45 11.98 -7.05
C PRO A 94 -8.12 11.30 -5.71
N LYS A 95 -8.75 11.72 -4.61
CA LYS A 95 -8.59 11.11 -3.28
C LYS A 95 -9.55 9.95 -3.03
N GLN A 96 -10.33 9.51 -4.01
CA GLN A 96 -11.27 8.42 -3.83
C GLN A 96 -10.54 7.15 -3.39
N ILE A 97 -11.11 6.51 -2.37
CA ILE A 97 -10.77 5.14 -1.94
C ILE A 97 -12.07 4.34 -1.89
N ILE A 98 -12.06 3.16 -2.50
CA ILE A 98 -13.11 2.17 -2.30
C ILE A 98 -12.64 1.21 -1.22
N VAL A 99 -13.40 1.09 -0.15
CA VAL A 99 -13.12 0.20 0.99
C VAL A 99 -14.05 -1.00 0.91
N TYR A 100 -13.48 -2.18 0.76
CA TYR A 100 -14.17 -3.47 0.78
C TYR A 100 -14.09 -4.07 2.18
N TRP A 101 -15.16 -4.68 2.66
CA TRP A 101 -15.28 -5.18 4.01
C TRP A 101 -15.18 -6.71 4.07
N GLU A 102 -14.64 -7.27 5.16
CA GLU A 102 -14.68 -8.72 5.43
C GLU A 102 -16.12 -9.19 5.68
N ASP A 103 -16.94 -8.30 6.25
CA ASP A 103 -18.38 -8.48 6.38
C ASP A 103 -19.12 -7.21 5.95
N SER A 104 -19.96 -7.32 4.96
CA SER A 104 -20.71 -6.20 4.39
C SER A 104 -21.84 -5.70 5.29
N ALA A 105 -22.27 -6.50 6.29
CA ALA A 105 -23.38 -6.13 7.15
C ALA A 105 -22.98 -5.21 8.31
N TYR A 106 -21.73 -5.34 8.81
CA TYR A 106 -21.31 -4.66 10.03
C TYR A 106 -20.18 -3.65 9.82
N HIS A 107 -19.45 -3.72 8.69
CA HIS A 107 -18.32 -2.84 8.33
C HIS A 107 -17.28 -2.70 9.47
N LYS A 108 -16.89 -3.84 10.05
CA LYS A 108 -15.98 -3.86 11.22
C LYS A 108 -14.52 -4.06 10.86
N ARG A 109 -14.25 -4.72 9.75
CA ARG A 109 -12.88 -5.04 9.33
C ARG A 109 -12.71 -4.83 7.84
N VAL A 110 -11.68 -4.10 7.48
CA VAL A 110 -11.34 -3.86 6.08
C VAL A 110 -10.71 -5.12 5.49
N MET A 111 -11.25 -5.56 4.36
CA MET A 111 -10.69 -6.62 3.52
C MET A 111 -9.69 -6.05 2.52
N MET A 112 -10.08 -5.01 1.80
CA MET A 112 -9.26 -4.34 0.78
C MET A 112 -9.54 -2.84 0.75
N ALA A 113 -8.56 -2.08 0.24
CA ALA A 113 -8.71 -0.68 -0.14
C ALA A 113 -8.17 -0.48 -1.56
N GLU A 114 -8.83 0.35 -2.35
CA GLU A 114 -8.56 0.52 -3.78
C GLU A 114 -8.57 1.98 -4.19
N ALA A 115 -7.65 2.36 -5.08
CA ALA A 115 -7.68 3.62 -5.81
C ALA A 115 -7.51 3.37 -7.32
N ALA A 116 -8.34 4.04 -8.12
CA ALA A 116 -8.39 3.90 -9.58
C ALA A 116 -8.52 5.24 -10.31
N ILE A 117 -8.66 6.36 -9.59
CA ILE A 117 -8.84 7.68 -10.25
C ILE A 117 -7.46 8.29 -10.56
N ASP A 118 -7.30 8.76 -11.78
CA ASP A 118 -6.09 9.46 -12.21
C ASP A 118 -5.79 10.68 -11.31
N GLY A 119 -4.50 10.93 -11.08
CA GLY A 119 -4.07 11.95 -10.13
C GLY A 119 -4.21 11.53 -8.66
N SER A 120 -4.51 10.26 -8.37
CA SER A 120 -4.54 9.73 -7.02
C SER A 120 -3.25 10.04 -6.25
N PRO A 121 -3.34 10.60 -5.01
CA PRO A 121 -2.15 10.92 -4.22
C PRO A 121 -1.54 9.69 -3.53
N TYR A 122 -2.25 8.56 -3.49
CA TYR A 122 -1.81 7.37 -2.75
C TYR A 122 -0.66 6.67 -3.45
N HIS A 123 0.39 6.37 -2.68
CA HIS A 123 1.62 5.81 -3.21
C HIS A 123 2.29 4.87 -2.21
N THR A 124 3.10 3.94 -2.70
CA THR A 124 4.00 3.13 -1.87
C THR A 124 5.24 3.92 -1.46
N ALA A 125 6.01 3.41 -0.51
CA ALA A 125 7.31 4.01 -0.13
C ALA A 125 8.29 4.13 -1.31
N ASP A 126 8.16 3.28 -2.33
CA ASP A 126 8.95 3.34 -3.56
C ASP A 126 8.37 4.28 -4.62
N GLY A 127 7.28 5.00 -4.31
CA GLY A 127 6.65 5.97 -5.21
C GLY A 127 5.69 5.38 -6.24
N ILE A 128 5.37 4.08 -6.17
CA ILE A 128 4.38 3.45 -7.06
C ILE A 128 2.98 3.93 -6.70
N LYS A 129 2.24 4.41 -7.71
CA LYS A 129 0.90 4.98 -7.60
C LYS A 129 0.10 4.76 -8.88
N VAL A 130 -1.19 5.07 -8.89
CA VAL A 130 -2.01 5.16 -10.12
C VAL A 130 -1.33 6.13 -11.09
N GLY A 131 -1.20 5.75 -12.34
CA GLY A 131 -0.48 6.48 -13.40
C GLY A 131 1.03 6.20 -13.47
N SER A 132 1.64 5.43 -12.51
CA SER A 132 3.02 4.95 -12.68
C SER A 132 3.11 4.01 -13.87
N THR A 133 4.21 4.07 -14.62
CA THR A 133 4.41 3.23 -15.81
C THR A 133 4.81 1.80 -15.43
N LEU A 134 4.64 0.87 -16.36
CA LEU A 134 5.17 -0.49 -16.19
C LEU A 134 6.71 -0.47 -16.09
N ALA A 135 7.38 0.52 -16.69
CA ALA A 135 8.82 0.73 -16.51
C ALA A 135 9.18 1.08 -15.07
N ASP A 136 8.43 2.00 -14.42
CA ASP A 136 8.60 2.33 -13.01
C ASP A 136 8.37 1.11 -12.12
N LEU A 137 7.29 0.38 -12.38
CA LEU A 137 6.95 -0.83 -11.63
C LEU A 137 8.02 -1.92 -11.78
N LEU A 138 8.53 -2.12 -13.01
CA LEU A 138 9.61 -3.07 -13.29
C LEU A 138 10.92 -2.68 -12.58
N LYS A 139 11.25 -1.38 -12.57
CA LYS A 139 12.43 -0.85 -11.87
C LYS A 139 12.35 -1.12 -10.36
N VAL A 140 11.20 -0.90 -9.75
CA VAL A 140 10.97 -1.18 -8.31
C VAL A 140 11.00 -2.66 -8.01
N ASN A 141 10.32 -3.47 -8.85
CA ASN A 141 10.26 -4.92 -8.66
C ASN A 141 11.64 -5.61 -8.85
N GLY A 142 12.44 -5.11 -9.80
CA GLY A 142 13.77 -5.63 -10.11
C GLY A 142 13.79 -7.00 -10.79
N LYS A 143 12.63 -7.60 -11.07
CA LYS A 143 12.43 -8.88 -11.74
C LYS A 143 11.26 -8.80 -12.70
N ARG A 144 11.18 -9.81 -13.60
CA ARG A 144 10.09 -9.93 -14.56
C ARG A 144 8.72 -9.78 -13.90
N ILE A 145 7.83 -9.06 -14.56
CA ILE A 145 6.42 -8.93 -14.21
C ILE A 145 5.60 -9.64 -15.25
N VAL A 146 4.63 -10.43 -14.81
CA VAL A 146 3.68 -11.16 -15.64
C VAL A 146 2.30 -10.59 -15.43
N PHE A 147 1.55 -10.39 -16.50
CA PHE A 147 0.20 -9.82 -16.46
C PHE A 147 -0.64 -10.32 -17.62
N ASN A 148 -1.96 -10.17 -17.53
CA ASN A 148 -2.89 -10.55 -18.58
C ASN A 148 -2.92 -9.51 -19.70
N GLY A 149 -3.13 -9.95 -20.94
CA GLY A 149 -3.37 -9.06 -22.08
C GLY A 149 -4.62 -8.21 -21.88
N PHE A 150 -4.73 -7.09 -22.59
CA PHE A 150 -5.77 -6.06 -22.39
C PHE A 150 -7.09 -6.39 -23.12
N GLY A 151 -8.14 -5.62 -22.83
CA GLY A 151 -9.39 -5.60 -23.59
C GLY A 151 -10.37 -6.74 -23.31
N TRP A 152 -10.31 -7.34 -22.11
CA TRP A 152 -11.26 -8.33 -21.61
C TRP A 152 -11.36 -8.22 -20.08
N ASP A 153 -12.26 -8.97 -19.45
CA ASP A 153 -12.64 -8.78 -18.03
C ASP A 153 -11.49 -8.86 -17.03
N TYR A 154 -10.49 -9.71 -17.31
CA TYR A 154 -9.28 -9.84 -16.47
C TYR A 154 -8.04 -9.21 -17.13
N GLY A 155 -8.25 -8.34 -18.12
CA GLY A 155 -7.18 -7.67 -18.85
C GLY A 155 -6.36 -6.77 -17.95
N GLY A 156 -5.02 -6.78 -18.14
CA GLY A 156 -4.11 -5.90 -17.39
C GLY A 156 -3.79 -6.31 -15.97
N ILE A 157 -4.44 -7.33 -15.39
CA ILE A 157 -4.14 -7.79 -14.02
C ILE A 157 -2.73 -8.35 -13.96
N VAL A 158 -1.91 -7.84 -13.05
CA VAL A 158 -0.59 -8.41 -12.74
C VAL A 158 -0.79 -9.72 -12.00
N THR A 159 -0.37 -10.82 -12.62
CA THR A 159 -0.51 -12.19 -12.07
C THR A 159 0.73 -12.65 -11.32
N SER A 160 1.92 -12.07 -11.61
CA SER A 160 3.14 -12.43 -10.90
C SER A 160 4.18 -11.30 -10.95
N PHE A 161 4.81 -11.06 -9.83
CA PHE A 161 6.03 -10.24 -9.70
C PHE A 161 7.30 -11.10 -9.75
N SER A 162 7.18 -12.39 -10.07
CA SER A 162 8.26 -13.38 -9.97
C SER A 162 8.90 -13.34 -8.54
N ASP A 163 10.20 -13.56 -8.44
CA ASP A 163 10.93 -13.42 -7.17
C ASP A 163 11.46 -11.99 -6.95
N GLY A 164 10.71 -10.98 -7.41
CA GLY A 164 11.05 -9.58 -7.26
C GLY A 164 10.63 -9.01 -5.91
N LYS A 165 10.99 -7.74 -5.66
CA LYS A 165 10.69 -7.03 -4.41
C LYS A 165 9.21 -7.06 -4.05
N LEU A 166 8.32 -7.00 -5.04
CA LEU A 166 6.87 -6.96 -4.84
C LEU A 166 6.22 -8.36 -4.78
N GLY A 167 6.99 -9.43 -4.94
CA GLY A 167 6.47 -10.81 -4.97
C GLY A 167 5.71 -11.24 -3.72
N ASN A 168 6.07 -10.69 -2.55
CA ASN A 168 5.41 -10.94 -1.27
C ASN A 168 4.56 -9.77 -0.79
N SER A 169 4.33 -8.76 -1.64
CA SER A 169 3.48 -7.63 -1.28
C SER A 169 2.01 -8.04 -1.25
N SER A 170 1.20 -7.29 -0.50
CA SER A 170 -0.26 -7.43 -0.50
C SER A 170 -0.94 -6.50 -1.52
N LEU A 171 -0.17 -6.02 -2.52
CA LEU A 171 -0.65 -5.16 -3.58
C LEU A 171 -1.14 -6.00 -4.75
N ASN A 172 -2.32 -5.68 -5.25
CA ASN A 172 -2.81 -6.12 -6.55
C ASN A 172 -2.77 -4.91 -7.49
N ILE A 173 -2.16 -5.07 -8.64
CA ILE A 173 -1.97 -4.01 -9.63
C ILE A 173 -2.76 -4.38 -10.88
N HIS A 174 -3.52 -3.41 -11.37
CA HIS A 174 -4.18 -3.48 -12.65
C HIS A 174 -3.51 -2.46 -13.59
N LEU A 175 -3.12 -2.92 -14.75
CA LEU A 175 -2.47 -2.13 -15.80
C LEU A 175 -3.46 -1.78 -16.89
N ASP A 176 -3.26 -0.67 -17.56
CA ASP A 176 -3.98 -0.30 -18.77
C ASP A 176 -3.05 0.41 -19.76
N LEU A 177 -3.51 0.59 -20.97
CA LEU A 177 -2.80 1.32 -22.01
C LEU A 177 -3.21 2.80 -21.96
N LEU A 178 -2.22 3.72 -21.95
CA LEU A 178 -2.48 5.16 -22.02
C LEU A 178 -3.24 5.54 -23.30
N GLU A 179 -2.95 4.85 -24.37
CA GLU A 179 -3.57 5.08 -25.67
C GLU A 179 -3.90 3.74 -26.30
N HIS A 180 -5.04 3.66 -26.97
CA HIS A 180 -5.36 2.49 -27.79
C HIS A 180 -4.28 2.29 -28.84
N THR A 181 -3.77 1.07 -28.97
CA THR A 181 -2.75 0.71 -29.94
C THR A 181 -3.27 -0.36 -30.88
N ASP A 182 -2.87 -0.29 -32.16
CA ASP A 182 -3.20 -1.32 -33.17
C ASP A 182 -2.41 -2.63 -32.99
N GLN A 183 -1.62 -2.73 -31.90
CA GLN A 183 -0.83 -3.93 -31.60
C GLN A 183 -1.71 -5.04 -31.02
N ASN A 184 -2.46 -5.72 -31.88
CA ASN A 184 -3.39 -6.80 -31.51
C ASN A 184 -2.79 -7.87 -30.58
N GLN A 185 -1.47 -8.01 -30.57
CA GLN A 185 -0.77 -8.97 -29.69
C GLN A 185 -0.76 -8.57 -28.20
N LEU A 186 -1.10 -7.32 -27.86
CA LEU A 186 -1.27 -6.87 -26.47
C LEU A 186 -2.66 -7.19 -25.93
N TYR A 187 -3.63 -7.57 -26.78
CA TYR A 187 -5.03 -7.78 -26.42
C TYR A 187 -5.41 -9.27 -26.34
N GLY A 188 -6.49 -9.52 -25.59
CA GLY A 188 -7.14 -10.81 -25.44
C GLY A 188 -6.62 -11.64 -24.27
N ASP A 189 -7.22 -12.81 -24.10
CA ASP A 189 -6.90 -13.78 -23.04
C ASP A 189 -5.56 -14.45 -23.34
N ARG A 190 -4.51 -13.81 -22.90
CA ARG A 190 -3.12 -14.28 -23.02
C ARG A 190 -2.26 -13.74 -21.90
N GLU A 191 -1.22 -14.48 -21.56
CA GLU A 191 -0.20 -14.04 -20.65
C GLU A 191 0.83 -13.16 -21.39
N LEU A 192 1.12 -11.99 -20.82
CA LEU A 192 2.18 -11.08 -21.23
C LEU A 192 3.22 -10.96 -20.11
N HIS A 193 4.46 -10.64 -20.49
CA HIS A 193 5.51 -10.38 -19.51
C HIS A 193 6.55 -9.38 -20.01
N THR A 194 7.22 -8.72 -19.08
CA THR A 194 8.13 -7.60 -19.35
C THR A 194 9.38 -7.97 -20.17
N ASP A 195 9.68 -9.28 -20.39
CA ASP A 195 10.79 -9.70 -21.25
C ASP A 195 10.42 -9.79 -22.73
N MET A 196 9.12 -9.79 -23.05
CA MET A 196 8.65 -9.84 -24.45
C MET A 196 9.07 -8.57 -25.19
N PRO A 197 9.61 -8.68 -26.44
CA PRO A 197 10.03 -7.50 -27.21
C PRO A 197 8.93 -6.46 -27.37
N LEU A 198 7.69 -6.91 -27.61
CA LEU A 198 6.53 -6.04 -27.76
C LEU A 198 6.21 -5.28 -26.48
N VAL A 199 6.25 -5.93 -25.32
CA VAL A 199 6.01 -5.30 -24.03
C VAL A 199 7.13 -4.31 -23.71
N LYS A 200 8.40 -4.67 -23.98
CA LYS A 200 9.57 -3.77 -23.80
C LYS A 200 9.44 -2.47 -24.59
N GLN A 201 8.87 -2.49 -25.78
CA GLN A 201 8.63 -1.31 -26.61
C GLN A 201 7.52 -0.40 -26.06
N ASN A 202 6.68 -0.92 -25.16
CA ASN A 202 5.52 -0.22 -24.64
C ASN A 202 5.55 0.02 -23.11
N LEU A 203 6.67 -0.21 -22.44
CA LEU A 203 6.79 -0.09 -20.98
C LEU A 203 6.32 1.28 -20.45
N GLU A 204 6.57 2.36 -21.18
CA GLU A 204 6.17 3.73 -20.80
C GLU A 204 4.71 4.06 -21.17
N LYS A 205 4.07 3.21 -22.01
CA LYS A 205 2.68 3.40 -22.45
C LYS A 205 1.70 2.52 -21.66
N ILE A 206 2.20 1.55 -20.95
CA ILE A 206 1.43 0.69 -20.05
C ILE A 206 1.54 1.31 -18.66
N VAL A 207 0.41 1.67 -18.07
CA VAL A 207 0.34 2.37 -16.79
C VAL A 207 -0.51 1.62 -15.79
N ILE A 208 -0.29 1.91 -14.53
CA ILE A 208 -1.13 1.42 -13.45
C ILE A 208 -2.45 2.18 -13.47
N SER A 209 -3.54 1.52 -13.78
CA SER A 209 -4.91 2.06 -13.73
C SER A 209 -5.54 1.89 -12.35
N THR A 210 -5.20 0.81 -11.64
CA THR A 210 -5.76 0.53 -10.31
C THR A 210 -4.71 -0.06 -9.39
N ILE A 211 -4.69 0.40 -8.16
CA ILE A 211 -3.96 -0.23 -7.05
C ILE A 211 -4.97 -0.69 -6.03
N THR A 212 -4.90 -1.95 -5.64
CA THR A 212 -5.66 -2.52 -4.54
C THR A 212 -4.70 -3.07 -3.50
N LYS A 213 -4.95 -2.76 -2.24
CA LYS A 213 -4.23 -3.35 -1.10
C LYS A 213 -5.14 -4.32 -0.36
N ALA A 214 -4.74 -5.57 -0.26
CA ALA A 214 -5.40 -6.56 0.59
C ALA A 214 -4.86 -6.53 2.03
N PHE A 215 -5.75 -6.54 3.02
CA PHE A 215 -5.41 -6.62 4.45
C PHE A 215 -5.50 -8.08 4.91
N LEU A 216 -4.50 -8.88 4.53
CA LEU A 216 -4.44 -10.31 4.81
C LEU A 216 -4.39 -10.62 6.33
N ASN A 217 -4.94 -11.77 6.73
CA ASN A 217 -4.69 -12.35 8.04
C ASN A 217 -3.28 -12.95 8.03
N ARG A 218 -2.33 -12.28 8.65
CA ARG A 218 -1.03 -12.87 8.96
C ARG A 218 -1.08 -13.47 10.35
#